data_328dc259a1edb7a33b49390fea7d048d
#
_entry.id   328dc259a1edb7a33b49390fea7d048d
#
_cell.length_a   1.000
_cell.length_b   1.000
_cell.length_c   1.000
_cell.angle_alpha   90.00
_cell.angle_beta   90.00
_cell.angle_gamma   90.00
#
_symmetry.space_group_name_H-M   'P 1'
#
loop_
_entity.id
_entity.type
_entity.pdbx_description
1 polymer ?
#
loop_
_entity_poly.entity_id
_entity_poly.type
_entity_poly.pdbx_seq_one_letter_code
_entity_poly.pdbx_strand_id
1 'polypeptide(L)'
;MRYIAFFAKELKYKLPLALVCYALFYAFYGTGLVASYARIELLFMLLAMTASAVLFANLDEMELFMLSRARLSGAFIVRFLTTYISLALLPGIHFLIDGMPTNQMVSYLTTVLFCCAMGAFWRVLIPTSIYGGILPSYICCFTMLYSFFPAGSLADRIFKVIVPFNSASLTGEEYTRNRLIVTGIALALLLISWIRLRRWERA
;
A
#
# COMPACT_ATOMS: atom_id res chain seq x y z
N MET A 1 -20.22 -8.19 15.47
CA MET A 1 -19.50 -9.47 15.66
C MET A 1 -18.97 -10.09 14.38
N ARG A 2 -19.72 -10.16 13.25
CA ARG A 2 -19.26 -10.82 12.00
C ARG A 2 -17.98 -10.23 11.39
N TYR A 3 -17.84 -8.92 11.34
CA TYR A 3 -16.63 -8.28 10.81
C TYR A 3 -15.39 -8.51 11.66
N ILE A 4 -15.53 -8.64 12.98
CA ILE A 4 -14.41 -8.94 13.88
C ILE A 4 -13.91 -10.37 13.64
N ALA A 5 -14.81 -11.34 13.52
CA ALA A 5 -14.45 -12.72 13.20
C ALA A 5 -13.79 -12.82 11.81
N PHE A 6 -14.31 -12.08 10.84
CA PHE A 6 -13.72 -12.00 9.50
C PHE A 6 -12.33 -11.34 9.53
N PHE A 7 -12.16 -10.25 10.28
CA PHE A 7 -10.87 -9.59 10.50
C PHE A 7 -9.83 -10.56 11.10
N ALA A 8 -10.20 -11.30 12.15
CA ALA A 8 -9.32 -12.25 12.78
C ALA A 8 -8.93 -13.41 11.84
N LYS A 9 -9.88 -13.91 11.04
CA LYS A 9 -9.64 -14.94 10.03
C LYS A 9 -8.67 -14.42 8.96
N GLU A 10 -8.93 -13.27 8.38
CA GLU A 10 -8.09 -12.64 7.35
C GLU A 10 -6.66 -12.40 7.88
N LEU A 11 -6.52 -11.89 9.11
CA LEU A 11 -5.22 -11.65 9.73
C LEU A 11 -4.42 -12.95 9.89
N LYS A 12 -5.07 -14.03 10.30
CA LYS A 12 -4.45 -15.37 10.44
C LYS A 12 -3.86 -15.86 9.12
N TYR A 13 -4.58 -15.69 7.99
CA TYR A 13 -4.08 -16.08 6.67
C TYR A 13 -2.96 -15.18 6.16
N LYS A 14 -2.95 -13.90 6.55
CA LYS A 14 -1.95 -12.92 6.12
C LYS A 14 -0.69 -12.91 6.98
N LEU A 15 -0.73 -13.51 8.17
CA LEU A 15 0.42 -13.59 9.07
C LEU A 15 1.64 -14.26 8.44
N PRO A 16 1.54 -15.39 7.72
CA PRO A 16 2.67 -15.98 7.02
C PRO A 16 3.28 -15.02 5.98
N LEU A 17 2.43 -14.30 5.23
CA LEU A 17 2.88 -13.29 4.28
C LEU A 17 3.64 -12.15 4.98
N ALA A 18 3.11 -11.67 6.10
CA ALA A 18 3.76 -10.65 6.91
C ALA A 18 5.13 -11.10 7.41
N LEU A 19 5.25 -12.36 7.86
CA LEU A 19 6.53 -12.95 8.30
C LEU A 19 7.53 -13.06 7.14
N VAL A 20 7.09 -13.49 5.96
CA VAL A 20 7.95 -13.55 4.77
C VAL A 20 8.42 -12.13 4.38
N CYS A 21 7.51 -11.16 4.34
CA CYS A 21 7.86 -9.77 4.06
C CYS A 21 8.84 -9.22 5.09
N TYR A 22 8.65 -9.55 6.37
CA TYR A 22 9.56 -9.13 7.44
C TYR A 22 10.93 -9.80 7.34
N ALA A 23 10.98 -11.09 7.04
CA ALA A 23 12.24 -11.81 6.84
C ALA A 23 13.05 -11.24 5.66
N LEU A 24 12.36 -10.92 4.56
CA LEU A 24 12.97 -10.24 3.42
C LEU A 24 13.47 -8.85 3.80
N PHE A 25 12.68 -8.09 4.54
CA PHE A 25 13.09 -6.79 5.06
C PHE A 25 14.37 -6.93 5.89
N TYR A 26 14.38 -7.82 6.86
CA TYR A 26 15.52 -8.03 7.75
C TYR A 26 16.77 -8.48 6.99
N ALA A 27 16.61 -9.40 6.03
CA ALA A 27 17.71 -9.87 5.19
C ALA A 27 18.34 -8.74 4.37
N PHE A 28 17.54 -7.88 3.76
CA PHE A 28 18.03 -6.77 2.96
C PHE A 28 18.58 -5.61 3.79
N TYR A 29 17.96 -5.32 4.92
CA TYR A 29 18.37 -4.27 5.83
C TYR A 29 19.61 -4.67 6.65
N GLY A 30 19.58 -5.87 7.24
CA GLY A 30 20.64 -6.36 8.13
C GLY A 30 21.94 -6.74 7.43
N THR A 31 21.90 -7.09 6.13
CA THR A 31 23.12 -7.49 5.37
C THR A 31 23.87 -6.31 4.75
N GLY A 32 23.37 -5.09 4.87
CA GLY A 32 23.97 -3.93 4.22
C GLY A 32 23.96 -3.97 2.69
N LEU A 33 23.34 -5.00 2.09
CA LEU A 33 23.19 -5.13 0.63
C LEU A 33 22.39 -3.97 0.03
N VAL A 34 21.61 -3.29 0.85
CA VAL A 34 20.84 -2.11 0.45
C VAL A 34 21.45 -0.92 1.17
N ALA A 35 22.40 -0.27 0.52
CA ALA A 35 23.13 0.88 1.04
C ALA A 35 22.27 2.14 1.26
N SER A 36 21.00 2.13 0.92
CA SER A 36 20.12 3.26 1.14
C SER A 36 18.69 2.81 1.46
N TYR A 37 18.09 3.46 2.44
CA TYR A 37 16.68 3.35 2.84
C TYR A 37 15.70 3.41 1.65
N ALA A 38 16.00 4.21 0.64
CA ALA A 38 15.19 4.33 -0.57
C ALA A 38 15.03 3.01 -1.35
N ARG A 39 16.03 2.13 -1.31
CA ARG A 39 15.94 0.82 -1.99
C ARG A 39 15.06 -0.16 -1.21
N ILE A 40 15.08 -0.07 0.11
CA ILE A 40 14.19 -0.85 0.98
C ILE A 40 12.75 -0.42 0.75
N GLU A 41 12.48 0.89 0.71
CA GLU A 41 11.18 1.45 0.38
C GLU A 41 10.64 0.90 -0.95
N LEU A 42 11.50 0.82 -1.97
CA LEU A 42 11.15 0.31 -3.29
C LEU A 42 10.75 -1.17 -3.25
N LEU A 43 11.55 -2.02 -2.60
CA LEU A 43 11.27 -3.45 -2.51
C LEU A 43 9.96 -3.74 -1.79
N PHE A 44 9.74 -3.07 -0.65
CA PHE A 44 8.50 -3.22 0.11
C PHE A 44 7.29 -2.67 -0.62
N MET A 45 7.46 -1.62 -1.39
CA MET A 45 6.47 -1.10 -2.28
C MET A 45 5.98 -2.17 -3.27
N LEU A 46 6.90 -2.85 -3.95
CA LEU A 46 6.57 -3.90 -4.89
C LEU A 46 5.81 -5.04 -4.20
N LEU A 47 6.27 -5.45 -3.02
CA LEU A 47 5.59 -6.46 -2.21
C LEU A 47 4.21 -6.01 -1.74
N ALA A 48 4.06 -4.78 -1.26
CA ALA A 48 2.78 -4.24 -0.80
C ALA A 48 1.75 -4.14 -1.94
N MET A 49 2.17 -3.71 -3.13
CA MET A 49 1.29 -3.67 -4.30
C MET A 49 0.87 -5.07 -4.76
N THR A 50 1.84 -6.00 -4.85
CA THR A 50 1.54 -7.38 -5.24
C THR A 50 0.62 -8.03 -4.22
N ALA A 51 0.92 -7.90 -2.94
CA ALA A 51 0.11 -8.46 -1.86
C ALA A 51 -1.32 -7.90 -1.87
N SER A 52 -1.48 -6.58 -2.01
CA SER A 52 -2.81 -5.97 -2.04
C SER A 52 -3.61 -6.39 -3.28
N ALA A 53 -2.98 -6.45 -4.45
CA ALA A 53 -3.64 -6.87 -5.68
C ALA A 53 -4.04 -8.36 -5.63
N VAL A 54 -3.18 -9.24 -5.10
CA VAL A 54 -3.47 -10.67 -4.93
C VAL A 54 -4.54 -10.92 -3.88
N LEU A 55 -4.49 -10.21 -2.75
CA LEU A 55 -5.45 -10.39 -1.66
C LEU A 55 -6.86 -9.91 -2.00
N PHE A 56 -7.00 -9.02 -3.00
CA PHE A 56 -8.29 -8.66 -3.58
C PHE A 56 -8.67 -9.54 -4.78
N ALA A 57 -7.85 -10.53 -5.15
CA ALA A 57 -8.05 -11.34 -6.35
C ALA A 57 -9.17 -12.36 -6.24
N ASN A 58 -9.51 -12.84 -5.04
CA ASN A 58 -10.54 -13.84 -4.84
C ASN A 58 -11.94 -13.20 -4.87
N LEU A 59 -12.40 -12.84 -6.08
CA LEU A 59 -13.78 -12.42 -6.34
C LEU A 59 -14.78 -13.54 -6.04
N ASP A 60 -14.38 -14.81 -6.25
CA ASP A 60 -15.22 -15.97 -5.95
C ASP A 60 -15.56 -16.08 -4.45
N GLU A 61 -14.61 -15.75 -3.57
CA GLU A 61 -14.91 -15.60 -2.14
C GLU A 61 -15.77 -14.36 -1.86
N MET A 62 -15.72 -13.32 -2.69
CA MET A 62 -16.60 -12.17 -2.60
C MET A 62 -18.03 -12.52 -3.00
N GLU A 63 -18.26 -13.38 -3.97
CA GLU A 63 -19.60 -13.91 -4.29
C GLU A 63 -20.18 -14.71 -3.13
N LEU A 64 -19.38 -15.62 -2.52
CA LEU A 64 -19.77 -16.33 -1.30
C LEU A 64 -20.05 -15.38 -0.14
N PHE A 65 -19.34 -14.25 -0.05
CA PHE A 65 -19.58 -13.24 0.97
C PHE A 65 -20.86 -12.43 0.70
N MET A 66 -21.19 -12.19 -0.56
CA MET A 66 -22.44 -11.56 -0.97
C MET A 66 -23.65 -12.45 -0.66
N LEU A 67 -23.54 -13.75 -0.87
CA LEU A 67 -24.55 -14.74 -0.50
C LEU A 67 -24.80 -14.77 1.01
N SER A 68 -23.82 -14.37 1.85
CA SER A 68 -23.92 -14.34 3.32
C SER A 68 -24.52 -13.05 3.90
N ARG A 69 -25.09 -12.15 3.11
CA ARG A 69 -25.64 -10.83 3.51
C ARG A 69 -24.65 -9.83 4.10
N ALA A 70 -23.36 -10.04 3.97
CA ALA A 70 -22.38 -9.02 4.36
C ALA A 70 -22.16 -8.03 3.21
N ARG A 71 -22.00 -6.75 3.54
CA ARG A 71 -21.76 -5.71 2.53
C ARG A 71 -20.36 -5.82 1.96
N LEU A 72 -20.23 -5.85 0.64
CA LEU A 72 -18.97 -5.90 -0.10
C LEU A 72 -18.02 -4.77 0.31
N SER A 73 -18.58 -3.56 0.47
CA SER A 73 -17.84 -2.38 0.92
C SER A 73 -17.25 -2.53 2.33
N GLY A 74 -17.93 -3.26 3.23
CA GLY A 74 -17.42 -3.56 4.55
C GLY A 74 -16.29 -4.61 4.52
N ALA A 75 -16.45 -5.64 3.69
CA ALA A 75 -15.42 -6.66 3.47
C ALA A 75 -14.15 -6.04 2.86
N PHE A 76 -14.29 -5.11 1.91
CA PHE A 76 -13.18 -4.36 1.33
C PHE A 76 -12.36 -3.64 2.39
N ILE A 77 -13.02 -2.90 3.29
CA ILE A 77 -12.32 -2.17 4.37
C ILE A 77 -11.56 -3.13 5.28
N VAL A 78 -12.19 -4.24 5.68
CA VAL A 78 -11.53 -5.24 6.53
C VAL A 78 -10.31 -5.84 5.84
N ARG A 79 -10.44 -6.24 4.57
CA ARG A 79 -9.33 -6.78 3.78
C ARG A 79 -8.20 -5.77 3.61
N PHE A 80 -8.54 -4.54 3.31
CA PHE A 80 -7.56 -3.48 3.20
C PHE A 80 -6.79 -3.28 4.50
N LEU A 81 -7.51 -3.11 5.62
CA LEU A 81 -6.90 -2.91 6.93
C LEU A 81 -6.02 -4.08 7.36
N THR A 82 -6.47 -5.32 7.19
CA THR A 82 -5.67 -6.50 7.53
C THR A 82 -4.42 -6.60 6.67
N THR A 83 -4.49 -6.27 5.38
CA THR A 83 -3.33 -6.24 4.49
C THR A 83 -2.33 -5.18 4.90
N TYR A 84 -2.81 -3.95 5.11
CA TYR A 84 -1.97 -2.84 5.54
C TYR A 84 -1.30 -3.13 6.89
N ILE A 85 -2.06 -3.58 7.89
CA ILE A 85 -1.52 -3.92 9.22
C ILE A 85 -0.48 -5.05 9.10
N SER A 86 -0.75 -6.10 8.33
CA SER A 86 0.18 -7.20 8.15
C SER A 86 1.53 -6.77 7.54
N LEU A 87 1.51 -5.81 6.61
CA LEU A 87 2.73 -5.33 5.96
C LEU A 87 3.45 -4.23 6.76
N ALA A 88 2.71 -3.45 7.55
CA ALA A 88 3.25 -2.31 8.28
C ALA A 88 3.72 -2.64 9.70
N LEU A 89 3.09 -3.62 10.36
CA LEU A 89 3.25 -3.85 11.80
C LEU A 89 4.66 -4.29 12.17
N LEU A 90 5.16 -5.36 11.56
CA LEU A 90 6.45 -5.95 11.93
C LEU A 90 7.64 -5.02 11.62
N PRO A 91 7.75 -4.44 10.41
CA PRO A 91 8.77 -3.43 10.15
C PRO A 91 8.62 -2.17 11.03
N GLY A 92 7.37 -1.75 11.31
CA GLY A 92 7.11 -0.63 12.21
C GLY A 92 7.62 -0.87 13.62
N ILE A 93 7.42 -2.07 14.18
CA ILE A 93 7.96 -2.48 15.49
C ILE A 93 9.50 -2.51 15.44
N HIS A 94 10.07 -3.07 14.37
CA HIS A 94 11.52 -3.11 14.19
C HIS A 94 12.15 -1.71 14.21
N PHE A 95 11.56 -0.76 13.47
CA PHE A 95 12.01 0.64 13.49
C PHE A 95 11.93 1.29 14.89
N LEU A 96 10.93 0.95 15.67
CA LEU A 96 10.81 1.44 17.06
C LEU A 96 11.89 0.85 17.98
N ILE A 97 12.23 -0.43 17.81
CA ILE A 97 13.26 -1.12 18.61
C ILE A 97 14.64 -0.58 18.26
N ASP A 98 14.94 -0.42 16.99
CA ASP A 98 16.25 0.07 16.49
C ASP A 98 16.46 1.57 16.69
N GLY A 99 15.46 2.30 17.24
CA GLY A 99 15.54 3.73 17.48
C GLY A 99 15.67 4.56 16.20
N MET A 100 15.11 4.09 15.10
CA MET A 100 15.16 4.83 13.83
C MET A 100 14.48 6.19 13.91
N PRO A 101 14.95 7.18 13.11
CA PRO A 101 14.31 8.49 13.04
C PRO A 101 12.83 8.39 12.68
N THR A 102 11.99 9.13 13.39
CA THR A 102 10.53 9.12 13.23
C THR A 102 10.09 9.39 11.78
N ASN A 103 10.83 10.24 11.06
CA ASN A 103 10.54 10.53 9.65
C ASN A 103 10.71 9.30 8.73
N GLN A 104 11.66 8.42 8.99
CA GLN A 104 11.83 7.20 8.20
C GLN A 104 10.67 6.23 8.45
N MET A 105 10.25 6.09 9.70
CA MET A 105 9.08 5.28 10.05
C MET A 105 7.79 5.82 9.40
N VAL A 106 7.57 7.13 9.47
CA VAL A 106 6.42 7.79 8.83
C VAL A 106 6.47 7.62 7.32
N SER A 107 7.65 7.76 6.69
CA SER A 107 7.84 7.51 5.27
C SER A 107 7.45 6.10 4.89
N TYR A 108 7.93 5.11 5.61
CA TYR A 108 7.61 3.70 5.38
C TYR A 108 6.09 3.46 5.47
N LEU A 109 5.46 3.85 6.57
CA LEU A 109 4.04 3.62 6.80
C LEU A 109 3.16 4.30 5.74
N THR A 110 3.46 5.53 5.37
CA THR A 110 2.70 6.27 4.34
C THR A 110 2.91 5.70 2.95
N THR A 111 4.12 5.22 2.62
CA THR A 111 4.42 4.57 1.34
C THR A 111 3.71 3.23 1.22
N VAL A 112 3.72 2.39 2.27
CA VAL A 112 2.98 1.13 2.30
C VAL A 112 1.47 1.39 2.16
N LEU A 113 0.94 2.41 2.85
CA LEU A 113 -0.47 2.82 2.73
C LEU A 113 -0.82 3.17 1.28
N PHE A 114 0.00 3.99 0.64
CA PHE A 114 -0.19 4.40 -0.75
C PHE A 114 -0.15 3.20 -1.71
N CYS A 115 0.82 2.31 -1.56
CA CYS A 115 0.95 1.13 -2.41
C CYS A 115 -0.22 0.17 -2.26
N CYS A 116 -0.67 -0.07 -1.02
CA CYS A 116 -1.86 -0.87 -0.75
C CYS A 116 -3.13 -0.24 -1.36
N ALA A 117 -3.27 1.08 -1.22
CA ALA A 117 -4.41 1.81 -1.79
C ALA A 117 -4.41 1.77 -3.32
N MET A 118 -3.25 1.92 -3.95
CA MET A 118 -3.07 1.83 -5.40
C MET A 118 -3.43 0.44 -5.93
N GLY A 119 -2.91 -0.62 -5.32
CA GLY A 119 -3.23 -2.00 -5.69
C GLY A 119 -4.72 -2.32 -5.55
N ALA A 120 -5.33 -1.92 -4.44
CA ALA A 120 -6.76 -2.08 -4.20
C ALA A 120 -7.62 -1.30 -5.20
N PHE A 121 -7.24 -0.07 -5.52
CA PHE A 121 -7.92 0.79 -6.48
C PHE A 121 -7.97 0.18 -7.88
N TRP A 122 -6.81 -0.22 -8.41
CA TRP A 122 -6.75 -0.84 -9.73
C TRP A 122 -7.50 -2.16 -9.78
N ARG A 123 -7.47 -2.93 -8.70
CA ARG A 123 -8.23 -4.19 -8.62
C ARG A 123 -9.73 -3.97 -8.67
N VAL A 124 -10.24 -2.92 -8.03
CA VAL A 124 -11.67 -2.54 -8.10
C VAL A 124 -12.03 -1.97 -9.47
N LEU A 125 -11.09 -1.29 -10.15
CA LEU A 125 -11.32 -0.77 -11.50
C LEU A 125 -11.35 -1.87 -12.56
N ILE A 126 -10.44 -2.85 -12.47
CA ILE A 126 -10.25 -3.92 -13.45
C ILE A 126 -10.46 -5.26 -12.76
N PRO A 127 -11.72 -5.67 -12.50
CA PRO A 127 -12.01 -6.89 -11.73
C PRO A 127 -11.76 -8.18 -12.51
N THR A 128 -11.62 -8.09 -13.85
CA THR A 128 -11.64 -9.25 -14.77
C THR A 128 -10.42 -10.17 -14.66
N SER A 129 -9.30 -9.72 -14.11
CA SER A 129 -8.12 -10.57 -13.91
C SER A 129 -7.25 -10.13 -12.74
N ILE A 130 -6.47 -11.07 -12.19
CA ILE A 130 -5.45 -10.78 -11.15
C ILE A 130 -4.45 -9.74 -11.66
N TYR A 131 -4.04 -9.86 -12.93
CA TYR A 131 -3.10 -8.94 -13.57
C TYR A 131 -3.66 -7.52 -13.74
N GLY A 132 -4.99 -7.37 -13.80
CA GLY A 132 -5.67 -6.08 -13.89
C GLY A 132 -5.41 -5.14 -12.70
N GLY A 133 -5.12 -5.68 -11.53
CA GLY A 133 -4.70 -4.87 -10.37
C GLY A 133 -3.18 -4.68 -10.30
N ILE A 134 -2.42 -5.73 -10.61
CA ILE A 134 -0.97 -5.73 -10.47
C ILE A 134 -0.30 -4.83 -11.51
N LEU A 135 -0.52 -5.10 -12.80
CA LEU A 135 0.19 -4.44 -13.88
C LEU A 135 0.03 -2.91 -13.89
N PRO A 136 -1.19 -2.34 -13.80
CA PRO A 136 -1.35 -0.89 -13.73
C PRO A 136 -0.71 -0.27 -12.49
N SER A 137 -0.75 -0.95 -11.34
CA SER A 137 -0.08 -0.49 -10.11
C SER A 137 1.43 -0.38 -10.31
N TYR A 138 2.04 -1.39 -10.92
CA TYR A 138 3.46 -1.38 -11.24
C TYR A 138 3.81 -0.26 -12.23
N ILE A 139 3.06 -0.13 -13.32
CA ILE A 139 3.29 0.94 -14.31
C ILE A 139 3.22 2.31 -13.65
N CYS A 140 2.18 2.58 -12.84
CA CYS A 140 2.05 3.85 -12.12
C CYS A 140 3.26 4.10 -11.21
N CYS A 141 3.70 3.10 -10.46
CA CYS A 141 4.81 3.28 -9.53
C CYS A 141 6.17 3.39 -10.24
N PHE A 142 6.40 2.63 -11.31
CA PHE A 142 7.62 2.79 -12.12
C PHE A 142 7.69 4.18 -12.77
N THR A 143 6.57 4.70 -13.27
CA THR A 143 6.53 6.08 -13.80
C THR A 143 6.78 7.13 -12.73
N MET A 144 6.44 6.84 -11.47
CA MET A 144 6.72 7.72 -10.33
C MET A 144 8.18 7.65 -9.85
N LEU A 145 8.94 6.59 -10.17
CA LEU A 145 10.35 6.48 -9.80
C LEU A 145 11.26 7.36 -10.65
N TYR A 146 10.87 7.65 -11.86
CA TYR A 146 11.66 8.43 -12.80
C TYR A 146 11.01 9.78 -13.07
N SER A 147 11.69 10.86 -12.71
CA SER A 147 11.29 12.19 -13.15
C SER A 147 11.62 12.34 -14.64
N PHE A 148 10.59 12.33 -15.48
CA PHE A 148 10.72 12.62 -16.91
C PHE A 148 10.82 14.12 -17.21
N PHE A 149 10.76 14.95 -16.17
CA PHE A 149 10.74 16.39 -16.31
C PHE A 149 12.16 16.97 -16.17
N PRO A 150 12.48 18.05 -16.92
CA PRO A 150 13.75 18.75 -16.75
C PRO A 150 13.95 19.19 -15.30
N ALA A 151 15.13 18.93 -14.76
CA ALA A 151 15.46 19.24 -13.38
C ALA A 151 15.22 20.73 -13.09
N GLY A 152 14.51 21.04 -11.99
CA GLY A 152 14.19 22.41 -11.58
C GLY A 152 12.97 23.03 -12.26
N SER A 153 12.35 22.37 -13.23
CA SER A 153 11.09 22.83 -13.83
C SER A 153 9.95 22.82 -12.80
N LEU A 154 8.88 23.58 -13.06
CA LEU A 154 7.67 23.54 -12.21
C LEU A 154 7.09 22.13 -12.12
N ALA A 155 7.09 21.41 -13.24
CA ALA A 155 6.62 20.02 -13.31
C ALA A 155 7.47 19.08 -12.46
N ASP A 156 8.80 19.20 -12.45
CA ASP A 156 9.71 18.44 -11.59
C ASP A 156 9.45 18.72 -10.10
N ARG A 157 9.23 19.98 -9.73
CA ARG A 157 8.88 20.36 -8.34
C ARG A 157 7.55 19.75 -7.90
N ILE A 158 6.51 19.84 -8.73
CA ILE A 158 5.20 19.23 -8.43
C ILE A 158 5.34 17.72 -8.32
N PHE A 159 6.07 17.10 -9.24
CA PHE A 159 6.31 15.68 -9.25
C PHE A 159 7.01 15.20 -7.97
N LYS A 160 8.07 15.86 -7.54
CA LYS A 160 8.78 15.55 -6.29
C LYS A 160 7.90 15.62 -5.04
N VAL A 161 6.91 16.52 -5.04
CA VAL A 161 5.97 16.66 -3.92
C VAL A 161 4.93 15.53 -3.90
N ILE A 162 4.54 15.01 -5.06
CA ILE A 162 3.48 13.98 -5.18
C ILE A 162 4.05 12.57 -5.02
N VAL A 163 5.31 12.35 -5.40
CA VAL A 163 5.93 11.02 -5.43
C VAL A 163 6.20 10.49 -4.02
N PRO A 164 5.70 9.29 -3.67
CA PRO A 164 5.90 8.71 -2.35
C PRO A 164 7.35 8.28 -2.07
N PHE A 165 8.16 8.04 -3.11
CA PHE A 165 9.49 7.41 -3.01
C PHE A 165 10.65 8.38 -2.87
N ASN A 166 10.39 9.66 -2.81
CA ASN A 166 11.42 10.69 -2.77
C ASN A 166 11.66 11.25 -1.37
N SER A 167 11.19 10.55 -0.34
CA SER A 167 11.24 11.03 1.04
C SER A 167 12.64 11.28 1.57
N ALA A 168 13.61 10.48 1.14
CA ALA A 168 15.00 10.59 1.57
C ALA A 168 15.70 11.88 1.09
N SER A 169 15.19 12.50 0.02
CA SER A 169 15.75 13.74 -0.55
C SER A 169 15.06 15.01 -0.03
N LEU A 170 13.95 14.86 0.71
CA LEU A 170 13.15 15.97 1.21
C LEU A 170 13.44 16.23 2.69
N THR A 171 13.47 17.51 3.06
CA THR A 171 13.72 17.93 4.45
C THR A 171 12.67 18.93 4.93
N GLY A 172 12.43 18.97 6.25
CA GLY A 172 11.61 19.98 6.90
C GLY A 172 10.16 20.04 6.37
N GLU A 173 9.75 21.21 5.93
CA GLU A 173 8.37 21.45 5.46
C GLU A 173 8.04 20.71 4.16
N GLU A 174 8.99 20.55 3.26
CA GLU A 174 8.79 19.81 2.00
C GLU A 174 8.48 18.33 2.28
N TYR A 175 9.19 17.73 3.23
CA TYR A 175 8.93 16.38 3.68
C TYR A 175 7.50 16.24 4.23
N THR A 176 7.12 17.11 5.16
CA THR A 176 5.79 17.07 5.78
C THR A 176 4.69 17.23 4.72
N ARG A 177 4.86 18.19 3.81
CA ARG A 177 3.93 18.43 2.71
C ARG A 177 3.80 17.21 1.79
N ASN A 178 4.91 16.58 1.44
CA ASN A 178 4.91 15.36 0.63
C ASN A 178 4.12 14.23 1.34
N ARG A 179 4.39 13.97 2.63
CA ARG A 179 3.69 12.91 3.38
C ARG A 179 2.19 13.15 3.50
N LEU A 180 1.77 14.40 3.71
CA LEU A 180 0.36 14.76 3.74
C LEU A 180 -0.32 14.53 2.37
N ILE A 181 0.33 14.93 1.28
CA ILE A 181 -0.21 14.74 -0.07
C ILE A 181 -0.30 13.26 -0.42
N VAL A 182 0.75 12.46 -0.17
CA VAL A 182 0.77 11.02 -0.42
C VAL A 182 -0.33 10.30 0.36
N THR A 183 -0.50 10.66 1.63
CA THR A 183 -1.58 10.13 2.47
C THR A 183 -2.95 10.54 1.93
N GLY A 184 -3.11 11.80 1.55
CA GLY A 184 -4.34 12.31 0.94
C GLY A 184 -4.73 11.57 -0.34
N ILE A 185 -3.77 11.32 -1.23
CA ILE A 185 -3.98 10.53 -2.46
C ILE A 185 -4.38 9.10 -2.11
N ALA A 186 -3.70 8.44 -1.17
CA ALA A 186 -4.05 7.10 -0.74
C ALA A 186 -5.49 7.00 -0.22
N LEU A 187 -5.90 7.94 0.63
CA LEU A 187 -7.27 8.01 1.14
C LEU A 187 -8.29 8.28 0.04
N ALA A 188 -7.98 9.16 -0.92
CA ALA A 188 -8.84 9.43 -2.07
C ALA A 188 -9.03 8.17 -2.94
N LEU A 189 -7.97 7.41 -3.23
CA LEU A 189 -8.05 6.15 -3.96
C LEU A 189 -8.92 5.12 -3.25
N LEU A 190 -8.80 5.01 -1.92
CA LEU A 190 -9.63 4.12 -1.11
C LEU A 190 -11.10 4.55 -1.12
N LEU A 191 -11.36 5.85 -1.00
CA LEU A 191 -12.71 6.40 -1.02
C LEU A 191 -13.39 6.12 -2.38
N ILE A 192 -12.69 6.35 -3.48
CA ILE A 192 -13.20 6.07 -4.84
C ILE A 192 -13.50 4.57 -4.98
N SER A 193 -12.59 3.71 -4.54
CA SER A 193 -12.78 2.26 -4.56
C SER A 193 -14.00 1.83 -3.76
N TRP A 194 -14.16 2.37 -2.56
CA TRP A 194 -15.29 2.09 -1.69
C TRP A 194 -16.63 2.57 -2.28
N ILE A 195 -16.67 3.79 -2.86
CA ILE A 195 -17.87 4.33 -3.53
C ILE A 195 -18.26 3.44 -4.70
N ARG A 196 -17.29 2.99 -5.51
CA ARG A 196 -17.54 2.12 -6.65
C ARG A 196 -18.12 0.77 -6.22
N LEU A 197 -17.55 0.13 -5.21
CA LEU A 197 -18.07 -1.11 -4.65
C LEU A 197 -19.48 -0.93 -4.09
N ARG A 198 -19.74 0.18 -3.41
CA ARG A 198 -21.05 0.48 -2.87
C ARG A 198 -22.12 0.73 -3.95
N ARG A 199 -21.72 1.20 -5.12
CA ARG A 199 -22.62 1.29 -6.28
C ARG A 199 -22.97 -0.08 -6.84
N TRP A 200 -22.01 -0.99 -6.90
CA TRP A 200 -22.24 -2.38 -7.32
C TRP A 200 -23.15 -3.15 -6.35
N GLU A 201 -23.11 -2.85 -5.07
CA GLU A 201 -24.05 -3.43 -4.07
C GLU A 201 -25.51 -3.03 -4.28
N ARG A 202 -25.74 -1.94 -5.01
CA ARG A 202 -27.08 -1.38 -5.24
C ARG A 202 -27.65 -1.68 -6.63
N ALA A 203 -26.81 -2.10 -7.55
CA ALA A 203 -27.19 -2.49 -8.90
C ALA A 203 -27.60 -3.95 -8.97
#